data_6d0d598b074520e119c73d42ad1f8a41
#
_entry.id   6d0d598b074520e119c73d42ad1f8a41
#
_cell.length_a   1.000
_cell.length_b   1.000
_cell.length_c   1.000
_cell.angle_alpha   90.00
_cell.angle_beta   90.00
_cell.angle_gamma   90.00
#
_symmetry.space_group_name_H-M   'P 1'
#
loop_
_entity.id
_entity.type
_entity.pdbx_description
1 polymer ?
#
loop_
_entity_poly.entity_id
_entity_poly.type
_entity_poly.pdbx_seq_one_letter_code
_entity_poly.pdbx_strand_id
1 'polypeptide(L)'
;MVALALPATSHALTIASGAGYKKLVNDLVTAYEKTSTIKPELVFGNMGQVTAQAKGSGVVDIVIGEKGFLDKAGLKFAPFSEIGRGVLVVAWPKGKTLKSPLDVAKPDVKRLAMPDPVKAIYGRAGKQFLDHAGIANAVKDKLLVVATVPQVTTYVLSGEVDAGLTNRTDVMNLGDKIGGFMEIDQKDYEPIVIGAGLLANAKKTEEGKDFIKFLATDAAKAVAKKHGM
;
A
#
# COMPACT_ATOMS: atom_id res chain seq x y z
N MET A 1 26.88 -26.25 39.57
CA MET A 1 26.42 -25.01 38.95
C MET A 1 25.52 -25.33 37.79
N VAL A 2 24.23 -25.12 37.94
CA VAL A 2 23.26 -25.32 36.84
C VAL A 2 23.16 -23.95 36.15
N ALA A 3 23.67 -23.86 34.91
CA ALA A 3 23.51 -22.68 34.07
C ALA A 3 22.04 -22.61 33.64
N LEU A 4 21.26 -21.68 34.18
CA LEU A 4 19.96 -21.31 33.62
C LEU A 4 20.23 -20.63 32.26
N ALA A 5 19.96 -21.36 31.18
CA ALA A 5 19.86 -20.76 29.86
C ALA A 5 18.58 -19.88 29.86
N LEU A 6 18.76 -18.55 29.86
CA LEU A 6 17.69 -17.61 29.58
C LEU A 6 17.15 -17.93 28.18
N PRO A 7 15.82 -18.07 27.98
CA PRO A 7 15.29 -18.22 26.65
C PRO A 7 15.66 -16.96 25.86
N ALA A 8 16.42 -17.11 24.79
CA ALA A 8 16.61 -16.05 23.81
C ALA A 8 15.20 -15.67 23.33
N THR A 9 14.78 -14.44 23.57
CA THR A 9 13.51 -13.91 23.02
C THR A 9 13.64 -13.97 21.51
N SER A 10 13.06 -15.02 20.91
CA SER A 10 13.05 -15.18 19.46
C SER A 10 12.24 -14.03 18.88
N HIS A 11 12.94 -13.07 18.29
CA HIS A 11 12.31 -12.02 17.49
C HIS A 11 11.52 -12.69 16.36
N ALA A 12 10.24 -12.36 16.20
CA ALA A 12 9.42 -12.88 15.11
C ALA A 12 9.81 -12.21 13.78
N LEU A 13 9.64 -12.93 12.65
CA LEU A 13 9.78 -12.32 11.32
C LEU A 13 8.83 -11.12 11.22
N THR A 14 9.35 -9.91 11.04
CA THR A 14 8.55 -8.69 10.99
C THR A 14 8.48 -8.13 9.58
N ILE A 15 7.26 -8.01 9.07
CA ILE A 15 6.95 -7.47 7.74
C ILE A 15 6.28 -6.10 7.90
N ALA A 16 6.90 -5.04 7.39
CA ALA A 16 6.34 -3.71 7.36
C ALA A 16 5.79 -3.37 5.96
N SER A 17 4.60 -2.81 5.88
CA SER A 17 3.95 -2.52 4.59
C SER A 17 3.17 -1.22 4.57
N GLY A 18 3.00 -0.67 3.37
CA GLY A 18 2.06 0.42 3.11
C GLY A 18 0.63 0.04 3.51
N ALA A 19 -0.05 0.90 4.28
CA ALA A 19 -1.38 0.61 4.85
C ALA A 19 -2.45 0.30 3.79
N GLY A 20 -2.33 0.84 2.57
CA GLY A 20 -3.23 0.54 1.44
C GLY A 20 -3.15 -0.90 0.93
N TYR A 21 -2.17 -1.68 1.39
CA TYR A 21 -2.00 -3.10 1.05
C TYR A 21 -2.31 -4.04 2.22
N LYS A 22 -2.85 -3.53 3.33
CA LYS A 22 -3.09 -4.32 4.55
C LYS A 22 -3.83 -5.64 4.27
N LYS A 23 -4.90 -5.60 3.49
CA LYS A 23 -5.69 -6.82 3.18
C LYS A 23 -4.92 -7.80 2.31
N LEU A 24 -4.24 -7.30 1.26
CA LEU A 24 -3.35 -8.12 0.42
C LEU A 24 -2.29 -8.83 1.26
N VAL A 25 -1.58 -8.08 2.13
CA VAL A 25 -0.49 -8.64 2.95
C VAL A 25 -1.01 -9.65 3.96
N ASN A 26 -2.16 -9.39 4.61
CA ASN A 26 -2.80 -10.38 5.49
C ASN A 26 -3.17 -11.67 4.75
N ASP A 27 -3.76 -11.58 3.54
CA ASP A 27 -4.12 -12.74 2.75
C ASP A 27 -2.88 -13.51 2.26
N LEU A 28 -1.79 -12.81 1.90
CA LEU A 28 -0.49 -13.43 1.56
C LEU A 28 0.09 -14.18 2.76
N VAL A 29 0.10 -13.57 3.95
CA VAL A 29 0.59 -14.22 5.18
C VAL A 29 -0.30 -15.41 5.55
N THR A 30 -1.63 -15.28 5.47
CA THR A 30 -2.55 -16.40 5.69
C THR A 30 -2.29 -17.56 4.71
N ALA A 31 -1.97 -17.27 3.46
CA ALA A 31 -1.62 -18.31 2.49
C ALA A 31 -0.24 -18.93 2.78
N TYR A 32 0.73 -18.13 3.22
CA TYR A 32 2.06 -18.59 3.63
C TYR A 32 2.01 -19.55 4.83
N GLU A 33 1.24 -19.20 5.86
CA GLU A 33 1.07 -19.99 7.09
C GLU A 33 0.45 -21.40 6.86
N LYS A 34 -0.16 -21.64 5.69
CA LYS A 34 -0.64 -22.98 5.32
C LYS A 34 0.50 -23.97 4.99
N THR A 35 1.66 -23.43 4.62
CA THR A 35 2.84 -24.21 4.19
C THR A 35 4.07 -23.96 5.04
N SER A 36 3.97 -23.05 6.02
CA SER A 36 5.06 -22.67 6.93
C SER A 36 4.57 -22.61 8.37
N THR A 37 5.46 -22.91 9.31
CA THR A 37 5.23 -22.74 10.75
C THR A 37 5.56 -21.33 11.24
N ILE A 38 6.15 -20.51 10.36
CA ILE A 38 6.54 -19.13 10.68
C ILE A 38 5.29 -18.25 10.67
N LYS A 39 5.12 -17.45 11.74
CA LYS A 39 4.04 -16.49 11.89
C LYS A 39 4.62 -15.07 11.89
N PRO A 40 4.57 -14.35 10.77
CA PRO A 40 5.10 -13.00 10.68
C PRO A 40 4.30 -12.01 11.52
N GLU A 41 5.00 -11.08 12.18
CA GLU A 41 4.39 -9.87 12.73
C GLU A 41 4.25 -8.82 11.62
N LEU A 42 3.10 -8.12 11.60
CA LEU A 42 2.75 -7.18 10.55
C LEU A 42 2.67 -5.75 11.09
N VAL A 43 3.34 -4.82 10.42
CA VAL A 43 3.31 -3.40 10.73
C VAL A 43 2.84 -2.62 9.51
N PHE A 44 1.88 -1.69 9.71
CA PHE A 44 1.29 -0.92 8.62
C PHE A 44 1.36 0.58 8.90
N GLY A 45 1.70 1.36 7.87
CA GLY A 45 1.75 2.81 7.91
C GLY A 45 1.78 3.43 6.51
N ASN A 46 1.90 4.75 6.40
CA ASN A 46 2.32 5.32 5.12
C ASN A 46 3.78 4.97 4.85
N MET A 47 4.22 5.09 3.60
CA MET A 47 5.59 4.66 3.24
C MET A 47 6.70 5.46 3.94
N GLY A 48 6.42 6.73 4.30
CA GLY A 48 7.35 7.52 5.11
C GLY A 48 7.58 6.90 6.49
N GLN A 49 6.50 6.47 7.17
CA GLN A 49 6.57 5.77 8.46
C GLN A 49 7.26 4.40 8.33
N VAL A 50 6.86 3.61 7.33
CA VAL A 50 7.43 2.28 7.06
C VAL A 50 8.93 2.35 6.81
N THR A 51 9.37 3.26 5.95
CA THR A 51 10.81 3.40 5.63
C THR A 51 11.62 3.96 6.79
N ALA A 52 11.06 4.86 7.59
CA ALA A 52 11.71 5.36 8.81
C ALA A 52 11.90 4.24 9.84
N GLN A 53 10.86 3.41 10.05
CA GLN A 53 10.92 2.27 10.95
C GLN A 53 11.92 1.21 10.46
N ALA A 54 11.93 0.89 9.16
CA ALA A 54 12.86 -0.05 8.57
C ALA A 54 14.34 0.39 8.74
N LYS A 55 14.60 1.70 8.75
CA LYS A 55 15.95 2.25 8.98
C LYS A 55 16.36 2.28 10.46
N GLY A 56 15.42 2.61 11.34
CA GLY A 56 15.74 3.00 12.71
C GLY A 56 15.46 1.95 13.78
N SER A 57 14.48 1.06 13.59
CA SER A 57 14.04 0.18 14.67
C SER A 57 14.90 -1.08 14.86
N GLY A 58 15.56 -1.56 13.78
CA GLY A 58 16.29 -2.82 13.78
C GLY A 58 15.43 -4.07 14.02
N VAL A 59 14.09 -3.94 13.91
CA VAL A 59 13.14 -5.05 14.08
C VAL A 59 12.40 -5.44 12.80
N VAL A 60 12.42 -4.58 11.78
CA VAL A 60 11.82 -4.89 10.48
C VAL A 60 12.78 -5.75 9.67
N ASP A 61 12.29 -6.86 9.14
CA ASP A 61 13.06 -7.78 8.30
C ASP A 61 12.68 -7.64 6.82
N ILE A 62 11.38 -7.50 6.52
CA ILE A 62 10.86 -7.36 5.17
C ILE A 62 10.07 -6.06 5.04
N VAL A 63 10.24 -5.37 3.92
CA VAL A 63 9.40 -4.23 3.56
C VAL A 63 8.62 -4.54 2.28
N ILE A 64 7.29 -4.35 2.33
CA ILE A 64 6.40 -4.42 1.17
C ILE A 64 5.96 -3.01 0.79
N GLY A 65 6.27 -2.60 -0.44
CA GLY A 65 5.97 -1.26 -0.92
C GLY A 65 6.30 -1.08 -2.40
N GLU A 66 6.20 0.15 -2.86
CA GLU A 66 6.55 0.50 -4.23
C GLU A 66 8.07 0.62 -4.37
N LYS A 67 8.62 -0.07 -5.38
CA LYS A 67 10.07 -0.22 -5.57
C LYS A 67 10.81 1.12 -5.65
N GLY A 68 10.36 2.04 -6.47
CA GLY A 68 11.03 3.34 -6.62
C GLY A 68 10.98 4.19 -5.35
N PHE A 69 9.91 4.05 -4.53
CA PHE A 69 9.84 4.69 -3.22
C PHE A 69 10.87 4.11 -2.25
N LEU A 70 11.01 2.78 -2.25
CA LEU A 70 11.98 2.08 -1.42
C LEU A 70 13.43 2.38 -1.83
N ASP A 71 13.69 2.43 -3.14
CA ASP A 71 15.01 2.79 -3.70
C ASP A 71 15.40 4.23 -3.28
N LYS A 72 14.50 5.20 -3.46
CA LYS A 72 14.69 6.60 -3.03
C LYS A 72 14.89 6.73 -1.52
N ALA A 73 14.29 5.85 -0.73
CA ALA A 73 14.53 5.80 0.70
C ALA A 73 15.93 5.29 1.08
N GLY A 74 16.71 4.76 0.13
CA GLY A 74 18.06 4.23 0.37
C GLY A 74 18.08 2.94 1.19
N LEU A 75 16.98 2.17 1.17
CA LEU A 75 16.94 0.84 1.77
C LEU A 75 17.65 -0.16 0.86
N LYS A 76 18.47 -1.03 1.44
CA LYS A 76 19.16 -2.10 0.72
C LYS A 76 18.46 -3.42 0.94
N PHE A 77 18.17 -4.12 -0.14
CA PHE A 77 17.47 -5.39 -0.16
C PHE A 77 18.30 -6.50 -0.81
N ALA A 78 18.17 -7.72 -0.29
CA ALA A 78 18.71 -8.93 -0.88
C ALA A 78 17.96 -10.16 -0.35
N PRO A 79 17.03 -10.76 -1.09
CA PRO A 79 16.48 -10.42 -2.41
C PRO A 79 15.32 -9.41 -2.38
N PHE A 80 14.85 -9.02 -3.58
CA PHE A 80 13.59 -8.30 -3.82
C PHE A 80 12.71 -9.12 -4.77
N SER A 81 11.41 -9.25 -4.46
CA SER A 81 10.42 -9.98 -5.29
C SER A 81 9.26 -9.06 -5.65
N GLU A 82 8.95 -8.94 -6.95
CA GLU A 82 7.75 -8.22 -7.41
C GLU A 82 6.50 -9.03 -7.07
N ILE A 83 5.46 -8.34 -6.54
CA ILE A 83 4.14 -8.91 -6.23
C ILE A 83 3.16 -8.56 -7.35
N GLY A 84 3.21 -7.32 -7.88
CA GLY A 84 2.34 -6.88 -8.95
C GLY A 84 2.37 -5.38 -9.19
N ARG A 85 1.37 -4.88 -9.92
CA ARG A 85 1.24 -3.48 -10.31
C ARG A 85 0.10 -2.79 -9.55
N GLY A 86 0.43 -1.67 -8.90
CA GLY A 86 -0.55 -0.81 -8.28
C GLY A 86 -1.27 0.06 -9.31
N VAL A 87 -2.57 0.29 -9.10
CA VAL A 87 -3.39 1.13 -9.97
C VAL A 87 -4.02 2.24 -9.16
N LEU A 88 -3.81 3.49 -9.60
CA LEU A 88 -4.49 4.66 -9.06
C LEU A 88 -5.93 4.68 -9.54
N VAL A 89 -6.86 4.97 -8.64
CA VAL A 89 -8.28 5.09 -8.96
C VAL A 89 -8.87 6.36 -8.35
N VAL A 90 -9.95 6.87 -8.93
CA VAL A 90 -10.88 7.76 -8.25
C VAL A 90 -12.09 6.95 -7.79
N ALA A 91 -12.45 7.08 -6.50
CA ALA A 91 -13.62 6.43 -5.90
C ALA A 91 -14.59 7.49 -5.36
N TRP A 92 -15.89 7.14 -5.29
CA TRP A 92 -16.92 8.04 -4.80
C TRP A 92 -17.95 7.32 -3.91
N PRO A 93 -18.62 8.04 -2.99
CA PRO A 93 -19.61 7.46 -2.09
C PRO A 93 -20.92 7.10 -2.80
N LYS A 94 -21.76 6.30 -2.14
CA LYS A 94 -23.14 6.05 -2.59
C LYS A 94 -23.90 7.37 -2.78
N GLY A 95 -24.76 7.40 -3.80
CA GLY A 95 -25.52 8.61 -4.17
C GLY A 95 -24.75 9.62 -5.02
N LYS A 96 -23.48 9.39 -5.29
CA LYS A 96 -22.69 10.15 -6.27
C LYS A 96 -22.38 9.29 -7.49
N THR A 97 -22.10 9.94 -8.62
CA THR A 97 -21.62 9.26 -9.84
C THR A 97 -20.66 10.21 -10.57
N LEU A 98 -19.47 9.72 -10.84
CA LEU A 98 -18.53 10.38 -11.74
C LEU A 98 -18.54 9.67 -13.09
N LYS A 99 -18.38 10.41 -14.18
CA LYS A 99 -18.33 9.86 -15.55
C LYS A 99 -16.91 9.79 -16.11
N SER A 100 -15.98 10.50 -15.48
CA SER A 100 -14.57 10.56 -15.83
C SER A 100 -13.74 10.84 -14.58
N PRO A 101 -12.48 10.37 -14.50
CA PRO A 101 -11.56 10.80 -13.44
C PRO A 101 -11.38 12.32 -13.36
N LEU A 102 -11.50 13.05 -14.48
CA LEU A 102 -11.42 14.51 -14.53
C LEU A 102 -12.60 15.21 -13.85
N ASP A 103 -13.68 14.51 -13.59
CA ASP A 103 -14.87 15.06 -12.92
C ASP A 103 -14.55 15.52 -11.48
N VAL A 104 -13.45 15.07 -10.89
CA VAL A 104 -12.96 15.59 -9.60
C VAL A 104 -12.72 17.11 -9.63
N ALA A 105 -12.49 17.69 -10.80
CA ALA A 105 -12.31 19.16 -10.97
C ALA A 105 -13.63 19.91 -11.02
N LYS A 106 -14.77 19.26 -11.28
CA LYS A 106 -16.07 19.91 -11.44
C LYS A 106 -16.55 20.61 -10.16
N PRO A 107 -17.41 21.65 -10.29
CA PRO A 107 -17.94 22.38 -9.15
C PRO A 107 -18.85 21.59 -8.20
N ASP A 108 -19.47 20.49 -8.67
CA ASP A 108 -20.32 19.60 -7.86
C ASP A 108 -19.51 18.65 -6.96
N VAL A 109 -18.23 18.45 -7.24
CA VAL A 109 -17.28 17.84 -6.31
C VAL A 109 -16.77 18.93 -5.37
N LYS A 110 -17.23 18.95 -4.14
CA LYS A 110 -16.86 19.98 -3.12
C LYS A 110 -15.68 19.56 -2.27
N ARG A 111 -15.47 18.25 -2.08
CA ARG A 111 -14.41 17.66 -1.27
C ARG A 111 -13.77 16.49 -1.99
N LEU A 112 -12.45 16.56 -2.17
CA LEU A 112 -11.63 15.50 -2.76
C LEU A 112 -10.59 15.04 -1.74
N ALA A 113 -10.62 13.78 -1.31
CA ALA A 113 -9.58 13.24 -0.45
C ALA A 113 -8.43 12.64 -1.26
N MET A 114 -7.20 12.77 -0.76
CA MET A 114 -6.01 12.17 -1.35
C MET A 114 -5.00 11.84 -0.23
N PRO A 115 -4.22 10.74 -0.33
CA PRO A 115 -3.13 10.49 0.60
C PRO A 115 -2.02 11.56 0.45
N ASP A 116 -1.17 11.68 1.48
CA ASP A 116 -0.03 12.60 1.48
C ASP A 116 0.87 12.38 0.25
N PRO A 117 1.10 13.40 -0.61
CA PRO A 117 1.83 13.25 -1.87
C PRO A 117 3.34 12.99 -1.69
N VAL A 118 3.87 13.24 -0.50
CA VAL A 118 5.29 13.00 -0.19
C VAL A 118 5.49 11.64 0.49
N LYS A 119 4.59 11.26 1.38
CA LYS A 119 4.76 10.10 2.28
C LYS A 119 3.99 8.85 1.83
N ALA A 120 3.10 8.96 0.84
CA ALA A 120 2.28 7.85 0.39
C ALA A 120 2.40 7.64 -1.13
N ILE A 121 2.46 6.37 -1.55
CA ILE A 121 2.59 5.95 -2.97
C ILE A 121 1.48 6.58 -3.81
N TYR A 122 0.23 6.41 -3.39
CA TYR A 122 -0.94 6.90 -4.14
C TYR A 122 -1.20 8.40 -3.95
N GLY A 123 -0.59 9.03 -2.95
CA GLY A 123 -0.54 10.49 -2.86
C GLY A 123 0.37 11.08 -3.94
N ARG A 124 1.57 10.47 -4.14
CA ARG A 124 2.48 10.84 -5.23
C ARG A 124 1.82 10.66 -6.59
N ALA A 125 1.23 9.47 -6.84
CA ALA A 125 0.55 9.19 -8.09
C ALA A 125 -0.66 10.11 -8.33
N GLY A 126 -1.45 10.40 -7.29
CA GLY A 126 -2.57 11.35 -7.35
C GLY A 126 -2.11 12.75 -7.70
N LYS A 127 -1.01 13.22 -7.09
CA LYS A 127 -0.42 14.52 -7.46
C LYS A 127 0.03 14.54 -8.92
N GLN A 128 0.72 13.51 -9.39
CA GLN A 128 1.15 13.40 -10.79
C GLN A 128 -0.03 13.43 -11.76
N PHE A 129 -1.11 12.69 -11.46
CA PHE A 129 -2.35 12.74 -12.24
C PHE A 129 -2.95 14.16 -12.29
N LEU A 130 -3.10 14.82 -11.14
CA LEU A 130 -3.68 16.16 -11.08
C LEU A 130 -2.84 17.20 -11.85
N ASP A 131 -1.51 17.07 -11.77
CA ASP A 131 -0.57 17.95 -12.49
C ASP A 131 -0.62 17.67 -13.99
N HIS A 132 -0.53 16.40 -14.42
CA HIS A 132 -0.53 16.00 -15.83
C HIS A 132 -1.86 16.33 -16.53
N ALA A 133 -2.97 16.14 -15.83
CA ALA A 133 -4.30 16.53 -16.33
C ALA A 133 -4.55 18.05 -16.32
N GLY A 134 -3.64 18.86 -15.76
CA GLY A 134 -3.79 20.32 -15.69
C GLY A 134 -4.90 20.80 -14.73
N ILE A 135 -5.36 19.96 -13.80
CA ILE A 135 -6.50 20.26 -12.91
C ILE A 135 -6.09 20.53 -11.45
N ALA A 136 -4.79 20.54 -11.15
CA ALA A 136 -4.29 20.75 -9.78
C ALA A 136 -4.84 22.04 -9.15
N ASN A 137 -4.89 23.15 -9.88
CA ASN A 137 -5.43 24.42 -9.39
C ASN A 137 -6.95 24.35 -9.15
N ALA A 138 -7.70 23.63 -9.99
CA ALA A 138 -9.15 23.49 -9.86
C ALA A 138 -9.57 22.68 -8.62
N VAL A 139 -8.68 21.82 -8.09
CA VAL A 139 -8.97 21.00 -6.91
C VAL A 139 -8.32 21.53 -5.63
N LYS A 140 -7.42 22.50 -5.70
CA LYS A 140 -6.58 22.96 -4.59
C LYS A 140 -7.37 23.27 -3.32
N ASP A 141 -8.46 24.07 -3.44
CA ASP A 141 -9.23 24.57 -2.30
C ASP A 141 -10.22 23.52 -1.72
N LYS A 142 -10.41 22.39 -2.41
CA LYS A 142 -11.28 21.28 -1.99
C LYS A 142 -10.53 20.00 -1.68
N LEU A 143 -9.19 20.03 -1.77
CA LEU A 143 -8.34 18.88 -1.54
C LEU A 143 -8.10 18.64 -0.04
N LEU A 144 -8.56 17.50 0.46
CA LEU A 144 -8.27 16.98 1.79
C LEU A 144 -7.12 15.99 1.71
N VAL A 145 -5.95 16.39 2.20
CA VAL A 145 -4.77 15.52 2.27
C VAL A 145 -4.77 14.77 3.60
N VAL A 146 -4.71 13.44 3.53
CA VAL A 146 -4.70 12.53 4.67
C VAL A 146 -3.45 11.63 4.69
N ALA A 147 -3.14 11.01 5.82
CA ALA A 147 -1.87 10.29 5.95
C ALA A 147 -1.81 8.99 5.13
N THR A 148 -2.94 8.29 4.91
CA THR A 148 -2.96 6.93 4.36
C THR A 148 -4.12 6.71 3.37
N VAL A 149 -3.96 5.70 2.50
CA VAL A 149 -5.02 5.21 1.60
C VAL A 149 -6.29 4.79 2.36
N PRO A 150 -6.25 3.98 3.44
CA PRO A 150 -7.45 3.62 4.20
C PRO A 150 -8.22 4.81 4.78
N GLN A 151 -7.56 5.92 5.10
CA GLN A 151 -8.26 7.14 5.52
C GLN A 151 -9.07 7.75 4.38
N VAL A 152 -8.53 7.76 3.14
CA VAL A 152 -9.30 8.21 1.98
C VAL A 152 -10.54 7.36 1.80
N THR A 153 -10.40 6.03 1.81
CA THR A 153 -11.53 5.12 1.62
C THR A 153 -12.55 5.18 2.76
N THR A 154 -12.12 5.49 4.00
CA THR A 154 -13.03 5.76 5.11
C THR A 154 -13.88 7.00 4.84
N TYR A 155 -13.31 8.10 4.38
CA TYR A 155 -14.05 9.32 4.04
C TYR A 155 -14.98 9.14 2.84
N VAL A 156 -14.58 8.32 1.86
CA VAL A 156 -15.47 7.94 0.75
C VAL A 156 -16.66 7.11 1.27
N LEU A 157 -16.40 6.13 2.15
CA LEU A 157 -17.45 5.28 2.74
C LEU A 157 -18.46 6.07 3.58
N SER A 158 -17.98 7.03 4.37
CA SER A 158 -18.84 7.86 5.23
C SER A 158 -19.60 8.96 4.45
N GLY A 159 -19.20 9.23 3.20
CA GLY A 159 -19.76 10.33 2.42
C GLY A 159 -19.28 11.72 2.85
N GLU A 160 -18.24 11.79 3.69
CA GLU A 160 -17.63 13.05 4.10
C GLU A 160 -16.89 13.75 2.96
N VAL A 161 -16.53 13.02 1.91
CA VAL A 161 -15.97 13.55 0.66
C VAL A 161 -16.80 13.10 -0.54
N ASP A 162 -16.79 13.90 -1.60
CA ASP A 162 -17.49 13.59 -2.85
C ASP A 162 -16.69 12.63 -3.73
N ALA A 163 -15.36 12.62 -3.58
CA ALA A 163 -14.46 11.71 -4.28
C ALA A 163 -13.16 11.50 -3.47
N GLY A 164 -12.45 10.41 -3.77
CA GLY A 164 -11.15 10.10 -3.20
C GLY A 164 -10.20 9.52 -4.24
N LEU A 165 -8.97 10.03 -4.31
CA LEU A 165 -7.87 9.42 -5.05
C LEU A 165 -7.24 8.35 -4.17
N THR A 166 -7.27 7.09 -4.62
CA THR A 166 -6.88 5.94 -3.80
C THR A 166 -6.33 4.81 -4.67
N ASN A 167 -6.25 3.58 -4.18
CA ASN A 167 -5.78 2.44 -4.96
C ASN A 167 -6.89 1.43 -5.27
N ARG A 168 -6.72 0.73 -6.41
CA ARG A 168 -7.64 -0.34 -6.83
C ARG A 168 -7.78 -1.44 -5.78
N THR A 169 -6.66 -1.86 -5.19
CA THR A 169 -6.62 -2.93 -4.18
C THR A 169 -7.55 -2.65 -2.99
N ASP A 170 -7.56 -1.41 -2.49
CA ASP A 170 -8.39 -1.07 -1.32
C ASP A 170 -9.88 -0.95 -1.70
N VAL A 171 -10.20 -0.29 -2.83
CA VAL A 171 -11.60 -0.11 -3.25
C VAL A 171 -12.28 -1.41 -3.69
N MET A 172 -11.55 -2.35 -4.31
CA MET A 172 -12.10 -3.68 -4.65
C MET A 172 -12.60 -4.42 -3.41
N ASN A 173 -11.98 -4.20 -2.25
CA ASN A 173 -12.41 -4.78 -0.98
C ASN A 173 -13.65 -4.12 -0.37
N LEU A 174 -14.10 -2.97 -0.90
CA LEU A 174 -15.29 -2.27 -0.43
C LEU A 174 -16.56 -2.75 -1.16
N GLY A 175 -16.42 -3.24 -2.38
CA GLY A 175 -17.53 -3.74 -3.19
C GLY A 175 -18.65 -2.71 -3.33
N ASP A 176 -19.86 -3.14 -3.03
CA ASP A 176 -21.09 -2.32 -3.10
C ASP A 176 -21.25 -1.30 -1.96
N LYS A 177 -20.29 -1.19 -1.05
CA LYS A 177 -20.34 -0.21 0.07
C LYS A 177 -20.09 1.22 -0.39
N ILE A 178 -19.48 1.43 -1.56
CA ILE A 178 -19.25 2.74 -2.19
C ILE A 178 -20.14 2.89 -3.44
N GLY A 179 -20.22 4.09 -4.01
CA GLY A 179 -20.95 4.37 -5.24
C GLY A 179 -20.27 3.80 -6.49
N GLY A 180 -18.94 3.73 -6.46
CA GLY A 180 -18.12 3.16 -7.51
C GLY A 180 -16.70 3.70 -7.52
N PHE A 181 -15.93 3.25 -8.49
CA PHE A 181 -14.61 3.77 -8.78
C PHE A 181 -14.26 3.67 -10.27
N MET A 182 -13.31 4.46 -10.72
CA MET A 182 -12.70 4.37 -12.05
C MET A 182 -11.19 4.36 -11.95
N GLU A 183 -10.54 3.56 -12.80
CA GLU A 183 -9.09 3.58 -12.94
C GLU A 183 -8.63 4.84 -13.67
N ILE A 184 -7.52 5.39 -13.22
CA ILE A 184 -6.84 6.51 -13.89
C ILE A 184 -5.81 5.92 -14.85
N ASP A 185 -5.74 6.47 -16.06
CA ASP A 185 -4.83 5.98 -17.11
C ASP A 185 -3.39 5.99 -16.59
N GLN A 186 -2.68 4.89 -16.80
CA GLN A 186 -1.30 4.72 -16.34
C GLN A 186 -0.33 5.77 -16.94
N LYS A 187 -0.66 6.38 -18.07
CA LYS A 187 0.15 7.45 -18.68
C LYS A 187 0.17 8.74 -17.84
N ASP A 188 -0.80 8.92 -16.93
CA ASP A 188 -0.97 10.13 -16.12
C ASP A 188 -0.17 10.09 -14.81
N TYR A 189 0.54 8.99 -14.52
CA TYR A 189 1.41 8.85 -13.35
C TYR A 189 2.49 7.79 -13.57
N GLU A 190 3.58 7.84 -12.80
CA GLU A 190 4.66 6.84 -12.87
C GLU A 190 4.15 5.43 -12.51
N PRO A 191 4.64 4.37 -13.23
CA PRO A 191 4.28 3.00 -12.92
C PRO A 191 4.55 2.62 -11.46
N ILE A 192 3.56 2.01 -10.81
CA ILE A 192 3.63 1.58 -9.41
C ILE A 192 3.96 0.09 -9.38
N VAL A 193 5.23 -0.24 -9.16
CA VAL A 193 5.70 -1.64 -9.00
C VAL A 193 5.72 -1.99 -7.53
N ILE A 194 4.82 -2.87 -7.10
CA ILE A 194 4.74 -3.34 -5.73
C ILE A 194 5.53 -4.63 -5.56
N GLY A 195 6.37 -4.65 -4.57
CA GLY A 195 7.17 -5.83 -4.22
C GLY A 195 7.54 -5.89 -2.75
N ALA A 196 8.14 -7.00 -2.38
CA ALA A 196 8.70 -7.28 -1.07
C ALA A 196 10.21 -7.36 -1.13
N GLY A 197 10.89 -6.63 -0.28
CA GLY A 197 12.35 -6.68 -0.13
C GLY A 197 12.76 -7.17 1.25
N LEU A 198 13.61 -8.19 1.30
CA LEU A 198 14.30 -8.58 2.53
C LEU A 198 15.43 -7.57 2.78
N LEU A 199 15.42 -6.91 3.94
CA LEU A 199 16.45 -5.94 4.29
C LEU A 199 17.82 -6.63 4.43
N ALA A 200 18.88 -5.98 3.95
CA ALA A 200 20.24 -6.52 4.03
C ALA A 200 20.74 -6.74 5.48
N ASN A 201 20.15 -6.02 6.44
CA ASN A 201 20.42 -6.12 7.88
C ASN A 201 19.30 -6.83 8.65
N ALA A 202 18.44 -7.61 7.97
CA ALA A 202 17.38 -8.39 8.60
C ALA A 202 17.96 -9.37 9.63
N LYS A 203 17.30 -9.48 10.79
CA LYS A 203 17.66 -10.45 11.84
C LYS A 203 17.14 -11.86 11.51
N LYS A 204 16.00 -11.94 10.84
CA LYS A 204 15.34 -13.17 10.41
C LYS A 204 15.58 -13.45 8.92
N THR A 205 16.88 -13.59 8.58
CA THR A 205 17.31 -13.71 7.17
C THR A 205 16.77 -14.95 6.49
N GLU A 206 16.84 -16.12 7.11
CA GLU A 206 16.40 -17.38 6.48
C GLU A 206 14.87 -17.45 6.40
N GLU A 207 14.17 -17.08 7.46
CA GLU A 207 12.71 -16.96 7.48
C GLU A 207 12.23 -15.92 6.45
N GLY A 208 12.96 -14.82 6.32
CA GLY A 208 12.69 -13.78 5.32
C GLY A 208 12.88 -14.27 3.90
N LYS A 209 13.95 -15.01 3.60
CA LYS A 209 14.18 -15.66 2.29
C LYS A 209 13.05 -16.64 1.95
N ASP A 210 12.62 -17.42 2.92
CA ASP A 210 11.52 -18.37 2.74
C ASP A 210 10.22 -17.66 2.36
N PHE A 211 9.86 -16.57 3.06
CA PHE A 211 8.71 -15.74 2.70
C PHE A 211 8.85 -15.11 1.31
N ILE A 212 10.02 -14.55 0.96
CA ILE A 212 10.27 -13.99 -0.38
C ILE A 212 10.13 -15.07 -1.46
N LYS A 213 10.61 -16.30 -1.22
CA LYS A 213 10.45 -17.44 -2.13
C LYS A 213 8.98 -17.82 -2.29
N PHE A 214 8.20 -17.82 -1.19
CA PHE A 214 6.77 -18.08 -1.24
C PHE A 214 6.04 -17.11 -2.19
N LEU A 215 6.42 -15.82 -2.24
CA LEU A 215 5.78 -14.84 -3.11
C LEU A 215 5.87 -15.18 -4.62
N ALA A 216 6.81 -16.03 -5.03
CA ALA A 216 6.92 -16.51 -6.41
C ALA A 216 5.98 -17.70 -6.74
N THR A 217 5.32 -18.30 -5.73
CA THR A 217 4.42 -19.45 -5.91
C THR A 217 3.09 -19.06 -6.55
N ASP A 218 2.42 -20.03 -7.16
CA ASP A 218 1.07 -19.83 -7.74
C ASP A 218 0.04 -19.46 -6.68
N ALA A 219 0.18 -19.96 -5.45
CA ALA A 219 -0.67 -19.59 -4.33
C ALA A 219 -0.57 -18.10 -4.01
N ALA A 220 0.63 -17.52 -3.93
CA ALA A 220 0.84 -16.09 -3.71
C ALA A 220 0.34 -15.25 -4.90
N LYS A 221 0.62 -15.70 -6.13
CA LYS A 221 0.13 -15.04 -7.36
C LYS A 221 -1.41 -14.99 -7.43
N ALA A 222 -2.08 -16.09 -7.03
CA ALA A 222 -3.54 -16.13 -6.96
C ALA A 222 -4.09 -15.13 -5.95
N VAL A 223 -3.44 -14.97 -4.78
CA VAL A 223 -3.78 -13.93 -3.81
C VAL A 223 -3.58 -12.55 -4.41
N ALA A 224 -2.44 -12.26 -5.02
CA ALA A 224 -2.16 -10.96 -5.65
C ALA A 224 -3.22 -10.62 -6.71
N LYS A 225 -3.56 -11.56 -7.59
CA LYS A 225 -4.61 -11.40 -8.61
C LYS A 225 -5.98 -11.11 -8.00
N LYS A 226 -6.37 -11.77 -6.90
CA LYS A 226 -7.63 -11.50 -6.17
C LYS A 226 -7.72 -10.05 -5.69
N HIS A 227 -6.57 -9.46 -5.36
CA HIS A 227 -6.46 -8.07 -4.92
C HIS A 227 -6.17 -7.06 -6.06
N GLY A 228 -6.32 -7.48 -7.31
CA GLY A 228 -6.16 -6.59 -8.48
C GLY A 228 -4.70 -6.24 -8.82
N MET A 229 -3.78 -7.13 -8.46
CA MET A 229 -2.37 -7.01 -8.84
C MET A 229 -2.05 -7.80 -10.12
#